data_1b5ed015e3311e697e72f00fbc39329b
#
_entry.id   1b5ed015e3311e697e72f00fbc39329b
#
_cell.length_a   1.000
_cell.length_b   1.000
_cell.length_c   1.000
_cell.angle_alpha   90.00
_cell.angle_beta   90.00
_cell.angle_gamma   90.00
#
_symmetry.space_group_name_H-M   'P 1'
#
loop_
_entity.id
_entity.type
_entity.pdbx_description
1 polymer ?
#
loop_
_entity_poly.entity_id
_entity_poly.type
_entity_poly.pdbx_seq_one_letter_code
_entity_poly.pdbx_strand_id
1 'polypeptide(L)'
;INSTLKGEHLFLSGGALRLNWSAVLSKAFSETPDNAEIYLLGSHVSTTDAAKRRWEHNSDKDKAGYVDLAYKLKLDGGAILDFSAGGMYRDKKRDSFFNEYTFNSATGSKNPQYINKDWFNFDEIQFVPRPYGNIGDPLNYDATEKIGAGYGMVKYTLKEWELIAGVRVEHTNQGYVLKFPRDVDPE
;
A
#
# COMPACT_ATOMS: atom_id res chain seq x y z
N ILE A 1 3.53 5.83 10.94
CA ILE A 1 3.11 5.66 12.35
C ILE A 1 2.32 4.37 12.42
N ASN A 2 2.64 3.52 13.39
CA ASN A 2 1.93 2.27 13.64
C ASN A 2 1.66 2.17 15.14
N SER A 3 0.41 1.92 15.50
CA SER A 3 -0.04 1.75 16.89
C SER A 3 -0.78 0.43 17.00
N THR A 4 -0.40 -0.38 17.99
CA THR A 4 -1.02 -1.68 18.25
C THR A 4 -1.41 -1.76 19.72
N LEU A 5 -2.67 -2.09 19.96
CA LEU A 5 -3.19 -2.44 21.29
C LEU A 5 -3.49 -3.94 21.30
N LYS A 6 -3.05 -4.63 22.35
CA LYS A 6 -3.23 -6.07 22.52
C LYS A 6 -3.79 -6.38 23.89
N GLY A 7 -4.59 -7.42 23.98
CA GLY A 7 -5.05 -7.97 25.25
C GLY A 7 -5.06 -9.49 25.23
N GLU A 8 -4.75 -10.07 26.37
CA GLU A 8 -4.87 -11.50 26.66
C GLU A 8 -5.67 -11.70 27.91
N HIS A 9 -6.63 -12.60 27.85
CA HIS A 9 -7.49 -12.95 28.96
C HIS A 9 -7.54 -14.47 29.13
N LEU A 10 -7.33 -14.91 30.35
CA LEU A 10 -7.39 -16.32 30.73
C LEU A 10 -8.63 -16.55 31.60
N PHE A 11 -9.47 -17.46 31.20
CA PHE A 11 -10.68 -17.82 31.89
C PHE A 11 -10.66 -19.31 32.25
N LEU A 12 -11.50 -19.68 33.19
CA LEU A 12 -11.61 -21.03 33.72
C LEU A 12 -10.39 -21.47 34.56
N SER A 13 -10.57 -22.52 35.34
CA SER A 13 -9.51 -23.07 36.19
C SER A 13 -8.31 -23.51 35.35
N GLY A 14 -7.11 -23.01 35.70
CA GLY A 14 -5.87 -23.32 34.99
C GLY A 14 -5.71 -22.65 33.63
N GLY A 15 -6.54 -21.66 33.29
CA GLY A 15 -6.44 -20.95 32.01
C GLY A 15 -6.84 -21.78 30.80
N ALA A 16 -7.79 -22.70 30.98
CA ALA A 16 -8.24 -23.60 29.92
C ALA A 16 -8.87 -22.88 28.74
N LEU A 17 -9.42 -21.68 28.95
CA LEU A 17 -9.95 -20.82 27.92
C LEU A 17 -9.09 -19.54 27.85
N ARG A 18 -8.53 -19.27 26.68
CA ARG A 18 -7.70 -18.10 26.39
C ARG A 18 -8.36 -17.27 25.30
N LEU A 19 -8.47 -15.98 25.53
CA LEU A 19 -8.88 -15.00 24.54
C LEU A 19 -7.72 -14.03 24.28
N ASN A 20 -7.27 -13.95 23.03
CA ASN A 20 -6.34 -12.97 22.57
C ASN A 20 -7.04 -12.01 21.61
N TRP A 21 -6.74 -10.74 21.72
CA TRP A 21 -7.21 -9.77 20.74
C TRP A 21 -6.16 -8.71 20.46
N SER A 22 -6.22 -8.13 19.27
CA SER A 22 -5.40 -6.98 18.93
C SER A 22 -6.14 -6.02 18.00
N ALA A 23 -5.89 -4.73 18.22
CA ALA A 23 -6.32 -3.66 17.34
C ALA A 23 -5.09 -2.93 16.80
N VAL A 24 -5.05 -2.74 15.50
CA VAL A 24 -3.92 -2.11 14.79
C VAL A 24 -4.43 -0.89 14.04
N LEU A 25 -3.73 0.22 14.22
CA LEU A 25 -3.94 1.45 13.47
C LEU A 25 -2.60 1.83 12.85
N SER A 26 -2.56 1.90 11.53
CA SER A 26 -1.36 2.28 10.79
C SER A 26 -1.65 3.43 9.83
N LYS A 27 -0.72 4.36 9.76
CA LYS A 27 -0.71 5.42 8.77
C LYS A 27 0.70 5.55 8.21
N ALA A 28 0.82 5.42 6.90
CA ALA A 28 2.03 5.69 6.16
C ALA A 28 1.75 6.79 5.13
N PHE A 29 2.74 7.61 4.86
CA PHE A 29 2.71 8.54 3.75
C PHE A 29 4.09 8.59 3.11
N SER A 30 4.10 8.84 1.82
CA SER A 30 5.30 9.11 1.04
C SER A 30 5.02 10.36 0.20
N GLU A 31 5.94 11.27 0.20
CA GLU A 31 5.81 12.53 -0.50
C GLU A 31 7.07 12.84 -1.28
N THR A 32 6.89 13.20 -2.53
CA THR A 32 7.92 13.79 -3.40
C THR A 32 7.40 15.16 -3.79
N PRO A 33 7.76 16.22 -3.03
CA PRO A 33 7.11 17.52 -3.15
C PRO A 33 7.47 18.26 -4.45
N ASP A 34 8.63 18.01 -5.02
CA ASP A 34 9.07 18.57 -6.30
C ASP A 34 10.35 17.88 -6.73
N ASN A 35 10.23 16.89 -7.60
CA ASN A 35 11.38 16.24 -8.21
C ASN A 35 11.59 16.80 -9.61
N ALA A 36 12.70 17.47 -9.82
CA ALA A 36 13.09 18.02 -11.12
C ALA A 36 14.20 17.16 -11.72
N GLU A 37 13.98 16.69 -12.94
CA GLU A 37 14.96 15.93 -13.71
C GLU A 37 15.24 16.67 -15.01
N ILE A 38 16.51 16.76 -15.38
CA ILE A 38 16.96 17.33 -16.65
C ILE A 38 17.76 16.30 -17.41
N TYR A 39 17.42 16.12 -18.66
CA TYR A 39 18.04 15.13 -19.52
C TYR A 39 19.09 15.76 -20.41
N LEU A 40 20.32 15.27 -20.26
CA LEU A 40 21.46 15.69 -21.07
C LEU A 40 21.75 14.67 -22.16
N LEU A 41 22.00 15.14 -23.36
CA LEU A 41 22.51 14.36 -24.47
C LEU A 41 23.93 14.82 -24.76
N GLY A 42 24.91 14.13 -24.16
CA GLY A 42 26.29 14.58 -24.17
C GLY A 42 26.47 15.83 -23.30
N SER A 43 26.95 16.92 -23.90
CA SER A 43 27.21 18.19 -23.21
C SER A 43 26.08 19.22 -23.33
N HIS A 44 24.93 18.83 -23.86
CA HIS A 44 23.81 19.74 -24.09
C HIS A 44 22.49 19.14 -23.60
N VAL A 45 21.53 20.00 -23.31
CA VAL A 45 20.19 19.57 -22.89
C VAL A 45 19.46 18.94 -24.07
N SER A 46 18.77 17.84 -23.84
CA SER A 46 17.93 17.18 -24.83
C SER A 46 16.87 18.15 -25.38
N THR A 47 16.55 18.02 -26.65
CA THR A 47 15.54 18.87 -27.30
C THR A 47 14.12 18.39 -27.06
N THR A 48 13.97 17.09 -26.92
CA THR A 48 12.69 16.46 -26.57
C THR A 48 12.81 15.84 -25.19
N ASP A 49 11.76 15.98 -24.41
CA ASP A 49 11.78 15.53 -23.01
C ASP A 49 12.99 16.10 -22.23
N ALA A 50 13.25 17.38 -22.45
CA ALA A 50 14.44 18.06 -21.92
C ALA A 50 14.45 18.12 -20.39
N ALA A 51 13.27 18.22 -19.79
CA ALA A 51 13.11 18.24 -18.35
C ALA A 51 11.78 17.62 -17.95
N LYS A 52 11.72 17.14 -16.71
CA LYS A 52 10.48 16.70 -16.04
C LYS A 52 10.41 17.31 -14.66
N ARG A 53 9.20 17.63 -14.24
CA ARG A 53 8.89 17.96 -12.84
C ARG A 53 7.77 17.06 -12.37
N ARG A 54 7.95 16.45 -11.19
CA ARG A 54 7.06 15.47 -10.62
C ARG A 54 6.71 15.81 -9.18
N TRP A 55 5.45 15.68 -8.87
CA TRP A 55 4.92 15.76 -7.52
C TRP A 55 4.17 14.46 -7.23
N GLU A 56 4.51 13.82 -6.12
CA GLU A 56 3.83 12.62 -5.66
C GLU A 56 3.41 12.78 -4.21
N HIS A 57 2.21 12.32 -3.92
CA HIS A 57 1.73 12.18 -2.57
C HIS A 57 0.92 10.90 -2.45
N ASN A 58 1.39 9.99 -1.59
CA ASN A 58 0.72 8.73 -1.30
C ASN A 58 0.44 8.63 0.19
N SER A 59 -0.79 8.36 0.55
CA SER A 59 -1.21 8.18 1.94
C SER A 59 -1.95 6.87 2.10
N ASP A 60 -1.43 5.99 2.96
CA ASP A 60 -2.07 4.74 3.35
C ASP A 60 -2.60 4.84 4.77
N LYS A 61 -3.85 4.43 4.97
CA LYS A 61 -4.48 4.28 6.28
C LYS A 61 -4.99 2.85 6.40
N ASP A 62 -4.58 2.16 7.45
CA ASP A 62 -4.91 0.76 7.70
C ASP A 62 -5.42 0.59 9.12
N LYS A 63 -6.56 -0.07 9.24
CA LYS A 63 -7.20 -0.41 10.51
C LYS A 63 -7.48 -1.90 10.49
N ALA A 64 -7.01 -2.63 11.50
CA ALA A 64 -7.25 -4.05 11.60
C ALA A 64 -7.59 -4.45 13.03
N GLY A 65 -8.49 -5.40 13.15
CA GLY A 65 -8.84 -6.05 14.40
C GLY A 65 -8.71 -7.57 14.27
N TYR A 66 -8.17 -8.20 15.29
CA TYR A 66 -7.97 -9.64 15.37
C TYR A 66 -8.52 -10.14 16.69
N VAL A 67 -9.14 -11.32 16.66
CA VAL A 67 -9.60 -12.03 17.84
C VAL A 67 -9.33 -13.52 17.68
N ASP A 68 -8.76 -14.12 18.70
CA ASP A 68 -8.45 -15.53 18.76
C ASP A 68 -8.89 -16.11 20.11
N LEU A 69 -9.65 -17.19 20.06
CA LEU A 69 -10.12 -17.94 21.21
C LEU A 69 -9.52 -19.34 21.15
N ALA A 70 -8.90 -19.77 22.23
CA ALA A 70 -8.36 -21.11 22.37
C ALA A 70 -8.92 -21.77 23.64
N TYR A 71 -9.37 -23.01 23.50
CA TYR A 71 -9.90 -23.81 24.60
C TYR A 71 -9.24 -25.16 24.65
N LYS A 72 -8.66 -25.50 25.81
CA LYS A 72 -7.97 -26.74 26.04
C LYS A 72 -8.82 -27.65 26.93
N LEU A 73 -9.20 -28.81 26.38
CA LEU A 73 -9.94 -29.83 27.08
C LEU A 73 -9.07 -31.08 27.32
N LYS A 74 -8.90 -31.45 28.57
CA LYS A 74 -8.23 -32.70 28.94
C LYS A 74 -9.27 -33.79 29.08
N LEU A 75 -9.06 -34.90 28.38
CA LEU A 75 -9.94 -36.07 28.41
C LEU A 75 -9.36 -37.14 29.30
N ASP A 76 -10.21 -38.04 29.76
CA ASP A 76 -9.79 -39.26 30.47
C ASP A 76 -8.89 -40.10 29.55
N GLY A 77 -7.87 -40.76 30.14
CA GLY A 77 -6.88 -41.52 29.36
C GLY A 77 -5.70 -40.71 28.83
N GLY A 78 -5.59 -39.42 29.20
CA GLY A 78 -4.44 -38.55 28.88
C GLY A 78 -4.49 -37.93 27.50
N ALA A 79 -5.61 -38.02 26.80
CA ALA A 79 -5.80 -37.28 25.54
C ALA A 79 -6.11 -35.82 25.80
N ILE A 80 -5.71 -34.96 24.87
CA ILE A 80 -5.95 -33.50 24.91
C ILE A 80 -6.60 -33.07 23.60
N LEU A 81 -7.66 -32.28 23.72
CA LEU A 81 -8.27 -31.56 22.62
C LEU A 81 -8.00 -30.05 22.81
N ASP A 82 -7.33 -29.45 21.81
CA ASP A 82 -7.16 -28.02 21.74
C ASP A 82 -8.04 -27.47 20.61
N PHE A 83 -9.05 -26.70 20.96
CA PHE A 83 -9.92 -26.00 20.02
C PHE A 83 -9.40 -24.59 19.85
N SER A 84 -9.34 -24.11 18.61
CA SER A 84 -9.00 -22.72 18.31
C SER A 84 -9.97 -22.18 17.28
N ALA A 85 -10.46 -20.98 17.52
CA ALA A 85 -11.28 -20.23 16.57
C ALA A 85 -10.88 -18.76 16.62
N GLY A 86 -10.91 -18.12 15.49
CA GLY A 86 -10.54 -16.72 15.43
C GLY A 86 -11.06 -16.03 14.19
N GLY A 87 -10.90 -14.71 14.19
CA GLY A 87 -11.30 -13.90 13.08
C GLY A 87 -10.49 -12.61 13.00
N MET A 88 -10.53 -12.02 11.82
CA MET A 88 -9.95 -10.72 11.58
C MET A 88 -10.84 -9.88 10.68
N TYR A 89 -10.75 -8.58 10.87
CA TYR A 89 -11.28 -7.60 9.96
C TYR A 89 -10.22 -6.52 9.71
N ARG A 90 -10.03 -6.16 8.43
CA ARG A 90 -9.10 -5.11 8.00
C ARG A 90 -9.79 -4.16 7.04
N ASP A 91 -9.59 -2.87 7.22
CA ASP A 91 -10.02 -1.79 6.32
C ASP A 91 -8.81 -0.94 5.98
N LYS A 92 -8.38 -1.02 4.72
CA LYS A 92 -7.26 -0.24 4.19
C LYS A 92 -7.78 0.76 3.16
N LYS A 93 -7.29 1.99 3.25
CA LYS A 93 -7.56 3.06 2.30
C LYS A 93 -6.25 3.65 1.81
N ARG A 94 -6.16 3.84 0.52
CA ARG A 94 -5.05 4.53 -0.14
C ARG A 94 -5.57 5.73 -0.88
N ASP A 95 -4.92 6.87 -0.66
CA ASP A 95 -5.02 8.08 -1.45
C ASP A 95 -3.72 8.22 -2.23
N SER A 96 -3.80 8.27 -3.56
CA SER A 96 -2.66 8.44 -4.45
C SER A 96 -2.85 9.69 -5.29
N PHE A 97 -1.84 10.54 -5.29
CA PHE A 97 -1.73 11.71 -6.13
C PHE A 97 -0.40 11.68 -6.86
N PHE A 98 -0.45 11.88 -8.17
CA PHE A 98 0.70 11.97 -9.03
C PHE A 98 0.47 13.08 -10.06
N ASN A 99 1.46 13.94 -10.21
CA ASN A 99 1.45 14.97 -11.25
C ASN A 99 2.85 15.08 -11.85
N GLU A 100 2.95 14.96 -13.16
CA GLU A 100 4.20 15.09 -13.89
C GLU A 100 4.01 16.02 -15.09
N TYR A 101 4.89 16.97 -15.22
CA TYR A 101 5.01 17.81 -16.42
C TYR A 101 6.31 17.50 -17.11
N THR A 102 6.22 17.30 -18.42
CA THR A 102 7.37 17.16 -19.30
C THR A 102 7.57 18.44 -20.09
N PHE A 103 8.79 18.86 -20.24
CA PHE A 103 9.17 20.08 -20.92
C PHE A 103 10.12 19.77 -22.08
N ASN A 104 9.95 20.51 -23.17
CA ASN A 104 10.89 20.53 -24.27
C ASN A 104 11.76 21.78 -24.15
N SER A 105 12.93 21.78 -24.75
CA SER A 105 13.70 22.98 -24.93
C SER A 105 13.03 23.90 -26.00
N ALA A 106 12.88 25.18 -25.69
CA ALA A 106 12.12 26.12 -26.52
C ALA A 106 12.68 26.31 -27.94
N THR A 107 13.94 26.03 -28.15
CA THR A 107 14.66 26.46 -29.36
C THR A 107 15.26 25.29 -30.15
N GLY A 108 14.99 24.06 -29.77
CA GLY A 108 15.47 22.88 -30.48
C GLY A 108 16.99 22.70 -30.46
N SER A 109 17.45 21.58 -31.00
CA SER A 109 18.86 21.12 -30.96
C SER A 109 19.85 22.00 -31.68
N LYS A 110 19.38 22.97 -32.44
CA LYS A 110 20.23 23.84 -33.29
C LYS A 110 20.65 25.14 -32.61
N ASN A 111 20.20 25.38 -31.39
CA ASN A 111 20.55 26.63 -30.71
C ASN A 111 21.87 26.47 -29.95
N PRO A 112 22.93 27.17 -30.33
CA PRO A 112 24.25 27.09 -29.72
C PRO A 112 24.25 27.48 -28.22
N GLN A 113 23.26 28.24 -27.75
CA GLN A 113 23.16 28.62 -26.33
C GLN A 113 22.99 27.43 -25.38
N TYR A 114 22.57 26.27 -25.87
CA TYR A 114 22.43 25.04 -25.07
C TYR A 114 23.61 24.09 -25.19
N ILE A 115 24.58 24.43 -26.06
CA ILE A 115 25.80 23.63 -26.23
C ILE A 115 26.83 24.11 -25.19
N ASN A 116 27.40 23.14 -24.46
CA ASN A 116 28.43 23.40 -23.43
C ASN A 116 27.99 24.33 -22.30
N LYS A 117 26.68 24.48 -22.02
CA LYS A 117 26.22 25.16 -20.84
C LYS A 117 26.44 24.28 -19.63
N ASP A 118 27.03 24.88 -18.60
CA ASP A 118 27.08 24.24 -17.30
C ASP A 118 25.66 23.98 -16.82
N TRP A 119 25.39 22.77 -16.42
CA TRP A 119 24.06 22.39 -15.94
C TRP A 119 23.61 23.16 -14.68
N PHE A 120 24.47 23.93 -14.06
CA PHE A 120 24.12 24.88 -13.01
C PHE A 120 23.54 26.21 -13.56
N ASN A 121 23.65 26.50 -14.85
CA ASN A 121 23.13 27.72 -15.46
C ASN A 121 21.78 27.50 -16.15
N PHE A 122 20.85 26.87 -15.46
CA PHE A 122 19.50 26.60 -16.00
C PHE A 122 18.69 27.84 -16.31
N ASP A 123 18.98 28.97 -15.69
CA ASP A 123 18.30 30.22 -15.89
C ASP A 123 18.37 30.73 -17.36
N GLU A 124 19.35 30.22 -18.12
CA GLU A 124 19.51 30.55 -19.52
C GLU A 124 18.76 29.60 -20.47
N ILE A 125 18.20 28.49 -19.94
CA ILE A 125 17.50 27.51 -20.74
C ILE A 125 16.01 27.79 -20.68
N GLN A 126 15.41 28.10 -21.81
CA GLN A 126 13.98 28.26 -21.91
C GLN A 126 13.31 26.87 -22.12
N PHE A 127 12.49 26.49 -21.16
CA PHE A 127 11.66 25.32 -21.27
C PHE A 127 10.24 25.67 -21.65
N VAL A 128 9.65 24.90 -22.55
CA VAL A 128 8.24 25.01 -22.92
C VAL A 128 7.49 23.76 -22.49
N PRO A 129 6.32 23.90 -21.85
CA PRO A 129 5.52 22.74 -21.48
C PRO A 129 5.17 21.93 -22.72
N ARG A 130 5.29 20.63 -22.63
CA ARG A 130 4.73 19.73 -23.61
C ARG A 130 3.21 19.81 -23.52
N PRO A 131 2.46 19.95 -24.63
CA PRO A 131 1.01 20.20 -24.61
C PRO A 131 0.17 19.06 -24.01
N TYR A 132 0.77 17.99 -23.58
CA TYR A 132 0.14 16.85 -22.95
C TYR A 132 0.59 16.72 -21.50
N GLY A 133 0.26 17.71 -20.70
CA GLY A 133 0.37 17.61 -19.24
C GLY A 133 -0.54 16.47 -18.72
N ASN A 134 -0.04 15.69 -17.82
CA ASN A 134 -0.59 14.37 -17.50
C ASN A 134 -1.49 14.38 -16.26
N ILE A 135 -2.49 15.26 -16.23
CA ILE A 135 -3.47 15.30 -15.14
C ILE A 135 -4.39 14.05 -15.14
N GLY A 136 -4.51 13.37 -16.28
CA GLY A 136 -5.32 12.16 -16.45
C GLY A 136 -4.57 10.85 -16.23
N ASP A 137 -3.51 10.86 -15.41
CA ASP A 137 -2.73 9.66 -15.16
C ASP A 137 -3.49 8.71 -14.23
N PRO A 138 -3.53 7.40 -14.55
CA PRO A 138 -4.13 6.37 -13.70
C PRO A 138 -3.51 6.27 -12.30
N LEU A 139 -2.42 6.97 -12.03
CA LEU A 139 -1.79 7.07 -10.71
C LEU A 139 -2.52 8.02 -9.74
N ASN A 140 -3.51 8.78 -10.21
CA ASN A 140 -4.36 9.60 -9.38
C ASN A 140 -5.64 8.84 -9.02
N TYR A 141 -5.64 8.17 -7.88
CA TYR A 141 -6.75 7.31 -7.48
C TYR A 141 -6.94 7.24 -5.97
N ASP A 142 -8.13 6.89 -5.58
CA ASP A 142 -8.49 6.42 -4.26
C ASP A 142 -8.76 4.92 -4.33
N ALA A 143 -8.09 4.14 -3.46
CA ALA A 143 -8.31 2.71 -3.37
C ALA A 143 -8.76 2.29 -1.97
N THR A 144 -9.57 1.25 -1.93
CA THR A 144 -10.06 0.63 -0.70
C THR A 144 -9.88 -0.87 -0.76
N GLU A 145 -9.53 -1.46 0.37
CA GLU A 145 -9.48 -2.91 0.56
C GLU A 145 -10.09 -3.26 1.90
N LYS A 146 -11.06 -4.16 1.89
CA LYS A 146 -11.70 -4.70 3.09
C LYS A 146 -11.55 -6.20 3.09
N ILE A 147 -10.99 -6.74 4.16
CA ILE A 147 -10.75 -8.18 4.33
C ILE A 147 -11.45 -8.62 5.60
N GLY A 148 -12.30 -9.62 5.49
CA GLY A 148 -12.88 -10.34 6.60
C GLY A 148 -12.47 -11.81 6.55
N ALA A 149 -11.94 -12.34 7.62
CA ALA A 149 -11.57 -13.75 7.68
C ALA A 149 -11.96 -14.37 9.01
N GLY A 150 -12.25 -15.68 8.98
CA GLY A 150 -12.49 -16.48 10.15
C GLY A 150 -11.93 -17.88 9.98
N TYR A 151 -11.56 -18.50 11.08
CA TYR A 151 -11.07 -19.87 11.08
C TYR A 151 -11.56 -20.63 12.31
N GLY A 152 -11.59 -21.95 12.16
CA GLY A 152 -11.77 -22.89 13.26
C GLY A 152 -10.82 -24.06 13.08
N MET A 153 -10.22 -24.52 14.17
CA MET A 153 -9.24 -25.60 14.17
C MET A 153 -9.41 -26.47 15.43
N VAL A 154 -9.17 -27.73 15.28
CA VAL A 154 -9.05 -28.68 16.39
C VAL A 154 -7.75 -29.45 16.28
N LYS A 155 -7.06 -29.59 17.38
CA LYS A 155 -5.87 -30.41 17.56
C LYS A 155 -6.16 -31.47 18.60
N TYR A 156 -5.98 -32.72 18.22
CA TYR A 156 -6.06 -33.88 19.11
C TYR A 156 -4.67 -34.41 19.38
N THR A 157 -4.32 -34.58 20.65
CA THR A 157 -3.03 -35.15 21.06
C THR A 157 -3.27 -36.34 21.97
N LEU A 158 -2.70 -37.48 21.63
CA LEU A 158 -2.70 -38.70 22.46
C LEU A 158 -1.33 -39.36 22.39
N LYS A 159 -0.61 -39.39 23.51
CA LYS A 159 0.77 -39.89 23.59
C LYS A 159 1.65 -39.22 22.55
N GLU A 160 2.17 -39.97 21.57
CA GLU A 160 3.05 -39.52 20.50
C GLU A 160 2.26 -39.07 19.24
N TRP A 161 0.93 -39.28 19.23
CA TRP A 161 0.09 -38.95 18.08
C TRP A 161 -0.50 -37.55 18.21
N GLU A 162 -0.39 -36.84 17.13
CA GLU A 162 -0.95 -35.50 16.99
C GLU A 162 -1.72 -35.38 15.68
N LEU A 163 -3.00 -35.02 15.75
CA LEU A 163 -3.86 -34.82 14.60
C LEU A 163 -4.40 -33.39 14.64
N ILE A 164 -4.28 -32.67 13.53
CA ILE A 164 -4.76 -31.30 13.38
C ILE A 164 -5.70 -31.25 12.19
N ALA A 165 -6.87 -30.64 12.39
CA ALA A 165 -7.82 -30.32 11.32
C ALA A 165 -8.39 -28.92 11.52
N GLY A 166 -8.64 -28.21 10.44
CA GLY A 166 -9.21 -26.87 10.52
C GLY A 166 -9.67 -26.36 9.16
N VAL A 167 -10.42 -25.27 9.22
CA VAL A 167 -10.92 -24.54 8.05
C VAL A 167 -10.74 -23.06 8.26
N ARG A 168 -10.37 -22.34 7.20
CA ARG A 168 -10.30 -20.87 7.14
C ARG A 168 -11.13 -20.40 5.96
N VAL A 169 -11.91 -19.35 6.18
CA VAL A 169 -12.64 -18.64 5.14
C VAL A 169 -12.20 -17.20 5.14
N GLU A 170 -11.96 -16.64 3.96
CA GLU A 170 -11.57 -15.26 3.78
C GLU A 170 -12.40 -14.62 2.67
N HIS A 171 -12.85 -13.41 2.91
CA HIS A 171 -13.55 -12.60 1.93
C HIS A 171 -12.84 -11.27 1.77
N THR A 172 -12.48 -10.93 0.54
CA THR A 172 -11.81 -9.68 0.19
C THR A 172 -12.69 -8.87 -0.77
N ASN A 173 -12.87 -7.61 -0.44
CA ASN A 173 -13.52 -6.62 -1.30
C ASN A 173 -12.53 -5.50 -1.58
N GLN A 174 -12.21 -5.29 -2.87
CA GLN A 174 -11.27 -4.27 -3.32
C GLN A 174 -11.94 -3.38 -4.37
N GLY A 175 -11.60 -2.12 -4.33
CA GLY A 175 -12.05 -1.15 -5.30
C GLY A 175 -11.10 0.02 -5.43
N TYR A 176 -11.12 0.66 -6.57
CA TYR A 176 -10.43 1.92 -6.78
C TYR A 176 -11.28 2.85 -7.65
N VAL A 177 -11.07 4.14 -7.48
CA VAL A 177 -11.73 5.19 -8.25
C VAL A 177 -10.66 6.16 -8.73
N LEU A 178 -10.62 6.42 -10.02
CA LEU A 178 -9.74 7.44 -10.60
C LEU A 178 -10.25 8.82 -10.21
N LYS A 179 -9.35 9.70 -9.74
CA LYS A 179 -9.68 11.08 -9.38
C LYS A 179 -9.97 11.94 -10.61
N PHE A 180 -9.28 11.64 -11.71
CA PHE A 180 -9.40 12.34 -12.98
C PHE A 180 -9.61 11.31 -14.10
N PRO A 181 -10.82 10.71 -14.20
CA PRO A 181 -11.12 9.82 -15.32
C PRO A 181 -11.00 10.61 -16.61
N ARG A 182 -10.29 10.06 -17.59
CA ARG A 182 -10.37 10.60 -18.95
C ARG A 182 -11.81 10.41 -19.42
N ASP A 183 -12.42 11.46 -19.89
CA ASP A 183 -13.61 11.33 -20.71
C ASP A 183 -13.19 10.53 -21.95
N VAL A 184 -13.52 9.26 -21.94
CA VAL A 184 -13.47 8.46 -23.16
C VAL A 184 -14.72 8.94 -23.91
N ASP A 185 -14.52 9.78 -24.93
CA ASP A 185 -15.59 10.09 -25.87
C ASP A 185 -16.14 8.74 -26.36
N PRO A 186 -17.42 8.45 -26.11
CA PRO A 186 -18.02 7.26 -26.69
C PRO A 186 -18.12 7.51 -28.20
N GLU A 187 -17.34 6.77 -28.98
CA GLU A 187 -17.57 6.64 -30.41
C GLU A 187 -18.94 6.03 -30.71
#